data_767b7eaf0484e9bfdd3cf87ebc7110c7
#
_entry.id   767b7eaf0484e9bfdd3cf87ebc7110c7
#
_cell.length_a   1.000
_cell.length_b   1.000
_cell.length_c   1.000
_cell.angle_alpha   90.00
_cell.angle_beta   90.00
_cell.angle_gamma   90.00
#
_symmetry.space_group_name_H-M   'P 1'
#
loop_
_entity.id
_entity.type
_entity.pdbx_description
1 polymer ?
#
loop_
_entity_poly.entity_id
_entity_poly.type
_entity_poly.pdbx_seq_one_letter_code
_entity_poly.pdbx_strand_id
1 'polypeptide(L)'
;MKFSGAMNIAALAALSFSPVALAALDFSSVAVALLNPSCRDAVDSISRMSSHIIQNMQKYACAAGCEPVISQWDSEVKNDIVDALIEDGVRYTGIHDPVAQKKFAAGINEVFVTVTTKCQDKFEDKHLCHDPDSLNPFVQCIDDNSRAAVVKSLRGLLPYMSEQRCRKVADYFNSDQLWKEDFPEHFKEYVDQCHDL
;
A
#
# COMPACT_ATOMS: atom_id res chain seq x y z
N MET A 1 15.34 -64.30 46.71
CA MET A 1 16.21 -63.43 45.92
C MET A 1 15.44 -62.18 45.49
N LYS A 2 15.78 -61.05 46.05
CA LYS A 2 15.12 -59.76 45.83
C LYS A 2 15.86 -59.05 44.71
N PHE A 3 15.20 -58.64 43.68
CA PHE A 3 15.70 -57.65 42.71
C PHE A 3 14.85 -56.41 42.80
N SER A 4 15.44 -55.36 43.40
CA SER A 4 14.94 -54.00 43.32
C SER A 4 15.47 -53.35 42.04
N GLY A 5 14.57 -53.01 41.14
CA GLY A 5 14.89 -52.17 40.00
C GLY A 5 14.36 -50.74 40.22
N ALA A 6 15.25 -49.82 40.45
CA ALA A 6 14.93 -48.40 40.56
C ALA A 6 14.64 -47.87 39.17
N MET A 7 13.44 -47.38 38.97
CA MET A 7 13.01 -46.67 37.74
C MET A 7 13.39 -45.20 37.89
N ASN A 8 14.41 -44.77 37.11
CA ASN A 8 14.76 -43.36 36.95
C ASN A 8 13.70 -42.68 36.09
N ILE A 9 12.96 -41.78 36.68
CA ILE A 9 12.05 -40.86 35.97
C ILE A 9 12.93 -39.74 35.43
N ALA A 10 13.21 -39.82 34.14
CA ALA A 10 13.89 -38.76 33.43
C ALA A 10 13.00 -37.50 33.32
N ALA A 11 13.59 -36.39 33.66
CA ALA A 11 12.99 -35.06 33.70
C ALA A 11 12.37 -34.68 32.33
N LEU A 12 11.08 -34.45 32.30
CA LEU A 12 10.40 -33.67 31.25
C LEU A 12 10.85 -32.20 31.39
N ALA A 13 11.81 -31.80 30.56
CA ALA A 13 12.14 -30.40 30.35
C ALA A 13 10.91 -29.71 29.75
N ALA A 14 10.17 -29.00 30.60
CA ALA A 14 9.14 -28.07 30.19
C ALA A 14 9.79 -26.96 29.37
N LEU A 15 9.68 -27.03 28.06
CA LEU A 15 9.93 -25.89 27.16
C LEU A 15 8.88 -24.83 27.49
N SER A 16 9.23 -23.94 28.40
CA SER A 16 8.49 -22.72 28.66
C SER A 16 8.64 -21.82 27.42
N PHE A 17 7.71 -21.93 26.48
CA PHE A 17 7.54 -20.95 25.42
C PHE A 17 7.16 -19.64 26.10
N SER A 18 8.14 -18.74 26.21
CA SER A 18 7.91 -17.39 26.68
C SER A 18 6.95 -16.69 25.70
N PRO A 19 5.80 -16.17 26.17
CA PRO A 19 4.84 -15.50 25.29
C PRO A 19 5.39 -14.21 24.65
N VAL A 20 6.56 -13.74 25.09
CA VAL A 20 7.22 -12.53 24.57
C VAL A 20 7.86 -12.74 23.19
N ALA A 21 8.20 -13.97 22.81
CA ALA A 21 8.85 -14.25 21.51
C ALA A 21 7.88 -14.23 20.32
N LEU A 22 6.56 -14.35 20.55
CA LEU A 22 5.55 -14.29 19.51
C LEU A 22 5.11 -12.87 19.14
N ALA A 23 5.40 -11.87 19.97
CA ALA A 23 5.01 -10.48 19.72
C ALA A 23 5.92 -9.75 18.74
N ALA A 24 7.06 -10.34 18.35
CA ALA A 24 8.02 -9.73 17.43
C ALA A 24 7.98 -10.33 16.01
N LEU A 25 7.09 -11.29 15.74
CA LEU A 25 6.84 -11.73 14.37
C LEU A 25 6.01 -10.65 13.70
N ASP A 26 6.63 -9.92 12.78
CA ASP A 26 5.92 -9.01 11.89
C ASP A 26 4.91 -9.84 11.07
N PHE A 27 3.64 -9.77 11.50
CA PHE A 27 2.53 -10.49 10.89
C PHE A 27 2.38 -10.19 9.41
N SER A 28 2.86 -9.03 8.96
CA SER A 28 2.83 -8.62 7.57
C SER A 28 3.79 -9.45 6.72
N SER A 29 5.00 -9.71 7.18
CA SER A 29 5.99 -10.53 6.44
C SER A 29 5.57 -11.99 6.32
N VAL A 30 5.01 -12.57 7.39
CA VAL A 30 4.49 -13.95 7.36
C VAL A 30 3.26 -14.08 6.46
N ALA A 31 2.33 -13.11 6.52
CA ALA A 31 1.16 -13.12 5.66
C ALA A 31 1.52 -13.03 4.17
N VAL A 32 2.49 -12.20 3.80
CA VAL A 32 2.99 -12.10 2.43
C VAL A 32 3.68 -13.38 1.97
N ALA A 33 4.45 -14.02 2.85
CA ALA A 33 5.13 -15.28 2.50
C ALA A 33 4.16 -16.43 2.16
N LEU A 34 2.93 -16.38 2.70
CA LEU A 34 1.88 -17.36 2.42
C LEU A 34 1.10 -17.08 1.12
N LEU A 35 1.25 -15.90 0.53
CA LEU A 35 0.64 -15.59 -0.76
C LEU A 35 1.35 -16.35 -1.89
N ASN A 36 0.61 -16.67 -2.95
CA ASN A 36 1.24 -17.14 -4.18
C ASN A 36 2.14 -16.04 -4.80
N PRO A 37 3.11 -16.39 -5.66
CA PRO A 37 4.06 -15.44 -6.23
C PRO A 37 3.39 -14.23 -6.89
N SER A 38 2.37 -14.43 -7.72
CA SER A 38 1.68 -13.35 -8.42
C SER A 38 0.99 -12.37 -7.46
N CYS A 39 0.46 -12.86 -6.32
CA CYS A 39 -0.13 -11.97 -5.32
C CYS A 39 0.92 -11.22 -4.50
N ARG A 40 2.13 -11.78 -4.33
CA ARG A 40 3.25 -11.03 -3.75
C ARG A 40 3.69 -9.91 -4.68
N ASP A 41 3.80 -10.19 -5.97
CA ASP A 41 4.14 -9.18 -6.99
C ASP A 41 3.11 -8.05 -7.02
N ALA A 42 1.81 -8.38 -6.88
CA ALA A 42 0.75 -7.38 -6.77
C ALA A 42 0.89 -6.50 -5.52
N VAL A 43 1.21 -7.09 -4.35
CA VAL A 43 1.50 -6.34 -3.12
C VAL A 43 2.65 -5.37 -3.33
N ASP A 44 3.74 -5.85 -3.91
CA ASP A 44 4.94 -5.04 -4.14
C ASP A 44 4.67 -3.91 -5.16
N SER A 45 3.85 -4.16 -6.17
CA SER A 45 3.45 -3.17 -7.17
C SER A 45 2.58 -2.06 -6.57
N ILE A 46 1.55 -2.42 -5.82
CA ILE A 46 0.68 -1.45 -5.12
C ILE A 46 1.50 -0.66 -4.09
N SER A 47 2.46 -1.29 -3.42
CA SER A 47 3.29 -0.60 -2.42
C SER A 47 4.14 0.52 -3.00
N ARG A 48 4.49 0.45 -4.30
CA ARG A 48 5.23 1.49 -5.02
C ARG A 48 4.34 2.60 -5.61
N MET A 49 3.02 2.42 -5.58
CA MET A 49 2.06 3.37 -6.14
C MET A 49 2.28 4.79 -5.61
N SER A 50 2.48 4.94 -4.31
CA SER A 50 2.66 6.25 -3.67
C SER A 50 3.87 7.01 -4.22
N SER A 51 5.00 6.33 -4.45
CA SER A 51 6.19 6.94 -5.04
C SER A 51 5.92 7.41 -6.47
N HIS A 52 5.18 6.64 -7.28
CA HIS A 52 4.79 7.06 -8.62
C HIS A 52 3.84 8.26 -8.61
N ILE A 53 2.88 8.29 -7.69
CA ILE A 53 1.96 9.42 -7.53
C ILE A 53 2.75 10.70 -7.21
N ILE A 54 3.66 10.66 -6.23
CA ILE A 54 4.48 11.81 -5.84
C ILE A 54 5.36 12.30 -7.00
N GLN A 55 6.01 11.37 -7.73
CA GLN A 55 6.83 11.73 -8.90
C GLN A 55 6.01 12.41 -10.00
N ASN A 56 4.81 11.89 -10.29
CA ASN A 56 3.93 12.50 -11.27
C ASN A 56 3.42 13.86 -10.81
N MET A 57 3.09 14.02 -9.52
CA MET A 57 2.70 15.29 -8.94
C MET A 57 3.80 16.34 -9.11
N GLN A 58 5.04 16.04 -8.76
CA GLN A 58 6.17 16.93 -8.96
C GLN A 58 6.35 17.31 -10.43
N LYS A 59 6.23 16.34 -11.33
CA LYS A 59 6.45 16.55 -12.76
C LYS A 59 5.36 17.35 -13.44
N TYR A 60 4.10 17.19 -13.06
CA TYR A 60 2.96 17.79 -13.76
C TYR A 60 2.33 18.94 -12.96
N ALA A 61 1.93 18.72 -11.71
CA ALA A 61 1.27 19.73 -10.90
C ALA A 61 2.25 20.83 -10.47
N CYS A 62 3.41 20.48 -9.91
CA CYS A 62 4.39 21.46 -9.49
C CYS A 62 4.97 22.25 -10.67
N ALA A 63 5.22 21.60 -11.81
CA ALA A 63 5.71 22.27 -13.02
C ALA A 63 4.68 23.26 -13.60
N ALA A 64 3.40 23.04 -13.36
CA ALA A 64 2.31 23.95 -13.75
C ALA A 64 2.11 25.10 -12.75
N GLY A 65 2.81 25.11 -11.60
CA GLY A 65 2.68 26.13 -10.57
C GLY A 65 1.57 25.84 -9.54
N CYS A 66 1.01 24.64 -9.52
CA CYS A 66 0.11 24.21 -8.44
C CYS A 66 0.87 24.08 -7.13
N GLU A 67 0.19 24.35 -6.02
CA GLU A 67 0.74 24.25 -4.67
C GLU A 67 -0.04 23.22 -3.80
N PRO A 68 -0.03 21.93 -4.18
CA PRO A 68 -0.78 20.92 -3.44
C PRO A 68 -0.25 20.77 -2.02
N VAL A 69 -1.15 20.92 -1.03
CA VAL A 69 -0.86 20.68 0.39
C VAL A 69 -1.50 19.37 0.84
N ILE A 70 -0.89 18.69 1.81
CA ILE A 70 -1.39 17.39 2.27
C ILE A 70 -2.81 17.48 2.84
N SER A 71 -3.17 18.59 3.47
CA SER A 71 -4.53 18.78 3.99
C SER A 71 -5.61 18.80 2.90
N GLN A 72 -5.28 19.17 1.66
CA GLN A 72 -6.18 19.11 0.51
C GLN A 72 -6.28 17.70 -0.11
N TRP A 73 -5.37 16.80 0.28
CA TRP A 73 -5.36 15.41 -0.22
C TRP A 73 -6.62 14.64 0.12
N ASP A 74 -7.25 14.92 1.26
CA ASP A 74 -8.44 14.20 1.70
C ASP A 74 -9.72 14.58 0.93
N SER A 75 -9.74 15.70 0.20
CA SER A 75 -10.94 16.18 -0.49
C SER A 75 -10.83 16.19 -2.00
N GLU A 76 -9.82 16.85 -2.55
CA GLU A 76 -9.78 17.20 -3.98
C GLU A 76 -8.82 16.32 -4.76
N VAL A 77 -7.55 16.27 -4.37
CA VAL A 77 -6.53 15.45 -5.04
C VAL A 77 -6.87 13.95 -4.97
N LYS A 78 -7.44 13.49 -3.84
CA LYS A 78 -7.85 12.11 -3.69
C LYS A 78 -8.97 11.75 -4.64
N ASN A 79 -10.02 12.56 -4.72
CA ASN A 79 -11.18 12.24 -5.55
C ASN A 79 -10.81 12.24 -7.04
N ASP A 80 -10.05 13.22 -7.49
CA ASP A 80 -9.76 13.38 -8.92
C ASP A 80 -8.64 12.44 -9.40
N ILE A 81 -7.64 12.18 -8.57
CA ILE A 81 -6.46 11.41 -8.97
C ILE A 81 -6.52 9.96 -8.49
N VAL A 82 -6.81 9.74 -7.21
CA VAL A 82 -6.76 8.38 -6.62
C VAL A 82 -7.97 7.56 -7.02
N ASP A 83 -9.16 8.16 -7.02
CA ASP A 83 -10.39 7.45 -7.40
C ASP A 83 -10.37 7.10 -8.90
N ALA A 84 -9.87 7.98 -9.77
CA ALA A 84 -9.68 7.69 -11.18
C ALA A 84 -8.69 6.51 -11.39
N LEU A 85 -7.56 6.50 -10.68
CA LEU A 85 -6.61 5.39 -10.70
C LEU A 85 -7.24 4.06 -10.26
N ILE A 86 -8.10 4.10 -9.24
CA ILE A 86 -8.83 2.93 -8.74
C ILE A 86 -9.83 2.42 -9.80
N GLU A 87 -10.59 3.31 -10.42
CA GLU A 87 -11.58 2.94 -11.45
C GLU A 87 -10.91 2.29 -12.65
N ASP A 88 -9.81 2.84 -13.13
CA ASP A 88 -9.03 2.29 -14.20
C ASP A 88 -8.44 0.92 -13.84
N GLY A 89 -7.91 0.77 -12.64
CA GLY A 89 -7.41 -0.50 -12.12
C GLY A 89 -8.49 -1.58 -12.04
N VAL A 90 -9.68 -1.24 -11.57
CA VAL A 90 -10.84 -2.14 -11.54
C VAL A 90 -11.22 -2.59 -12.96
N ARG A 91 -11.26 -1.66 -13.90
CA ARG A 91 -11.56 -1.94 -15.33
C ARG A 91 -10.52 -2.86 -15.94
N TYR A 92 -9.25 -2.56 -15.76
CA TYR A 92 -8.13 -3.35 -16.30
C TYR A 92 -8.09 -4.78 -15.75
N THR A 93 -8.30 -4.93 -14.45
CA THR A 93 -8.26 -6.25 -13.79
C THR A 93 -9.44 -7.14 -14.14
N GLY A 94 -10.51 -6.58 -14.73
CA GLY A 94 -11.72 -7.30 -15.10
C GLY A 94 -12.49 -7.81 -13.86
N ILE A 95 -12.48 -7.05 -12.79
CA ILE A 95 -13.31 -7.33 -11.62
C ILE A 95 -14.73 -6.83 -11.95
N HIS A 96 -15.62 -7.76 -12.28
CA HIS A 96 -17.00 -7.43 -12.66
C HIS A 96 -18.00 -7.53 -11.49
N ASP A 97 -17.62 -8.18 -10.40
CA ASP A 97 -18.44 -8.28 -9.19
C ASP A 97 -18.46 -6.92 -8.45
N PRO A 98 -19.64 -6.26 -8.31
CA PRO A 98 -19.73 -4.95 -7.67
C PRO A 98 -19.24 -4.94 -6.20
N VAL A 99 -19.40 -6.06 -5.49
CA VAL A 99 -18.92 -6.19 -4.11
C VAL A 99 -17.40 -6.24 -4.07
N ALA A 100 -16.79 -6.98 -5.00
CA ALA A 100 -15.35 -7.05 -5.13
C ALA A 100 -14.74 -5.70 -5.58
N GLN A 101 -15.40 -4.98 -6.52
CA GLN A 101 -14.99 -3.64 -6.94
C GLN A 101 -14.97 -2.68 -5.76
N LYS A 102 -16.08 -2.60 -5.00
CA LYS A 102 -16.18 -1.73 -3.82
C LYS A 102 -15.13 -2.07 -2.76
N LYS A 103 -14.84 -3.35 -2.55
CA LYS A 103 -13.81 -3.77 -1.59
C LYS A 103 -12.41 -3.44 -2.08
N PHE A 104 -12.14 -3.57 -3.37
CA PHE A 104 -10.86 -3.20 -3.96
C PHE A 104 -10.63 -1.69 -3.82
N ALA A 105 -11.60 -0.89 -4.21
CA ALA A 105 -11.55 0.56 -4.04
C ALA A 105 -11.33 0.97 -2.57
N ALA A 106 -12.12 0.40 -1.65
CA ALA A 106 -11.97 0.65 -0.23
C ALA A 106 -10.59 0.25 0.31
N GLY A 107 -10.03 -0.87 -0.19
CA GLY A 107 -8.71 -1.35 0.20
C GLY A 107 -7.59 -0.41 -0.22
N ILE A 108 -7.59 0.05 -1.47
CA ILE A 108 -6.60 1.03 -1.97
C ILE A 108 -6.73 2.34 -1.19
N ASN A 109 -7.94 2.81 -0.98
CA ASN A 109 -8.22 4.02 -0.21
C ASN A 109 -7.72 3.91 1.25
N GLU A 110 -7.93 2.75 1.91
CA GLU A 110 -7.41 2.48 3.25
C GLU A 110 -5.87 2.54 3.27
N VAL A 111 -5.21 1.98 2.27
CA VAL A 111 -3.74 2.07 2.13
C VAL A 111 -3.31 3.52 2.11
N PHE A 112 -3.93 4.30 1.23
CA PHE A 112 -3.61 5.71 1.05
C PHE A 112 -3.79 6.50 2.35
N VAL A 113 -4.96 6.44 2.97
CA VAL A 113 -5.27 7.14 4.23
C VAL A 113 -4.33 6.68 5.36
N THR A 114 -4.06 5.37 5.46
CA THR A 114 -3.17 4.83 6.50
C THR A 114 -1.76 5.40 6.38
N VAL A 115 -1.23 5.46 5.16
CA VAL A 115 0.15 5.91 4.91
C VAL A 115 0.26 7.42 5.07
N THR A 116 -0.66 8.19 4.50
CA THR A 116 -0.66 9.66 4.62
C THR A 116 -0.81 10.10 6.07
N THR A 117 -1.77 9.55 6.81
CA THR A 117 -1.96 9.85 8.24
C THR A 117 -0.71 9.53 9.07
N LYS A 118 -0.02 8.43 8.74
CA LYS A 118 1.18 8.02 9.49
C LYS A 118 2.39 8.87 9.20
N CYS A 119 2.45 9.46 8.01
CA CYS A 119 3.61 10.20 7.52
C CYS A 119 3.42 11.72 7.48
N GLN A 120 2.22 12.23 7.79
CA GLN A 120 1.91 13.65 7.72
C GLN A 120 2.84 14.52 8.58
N ASP A 121 3.28 14.01 9.74
CA ASP A 121 4.21 14.72 10.65
C ASP A 121 5.62 14.90 10.06
N LYS A 122 5.97 14.16 9.01
CA LYS A 122 7.24 14.32 8.29
C LYS A 122 7.21 15.45 7.28
N PHE A 123 6.05 16.01 7.03
CA PHE A 123 5.84 16.99 5.98
C PHE A 123 5.63 18.45 6.47
N GLU A 124 5.33 18.67 7.77
CA GLU A 124 5.27 19.97 8.45
C GLU A 124 4.50 21.06 7.66
N ASP A 125 3.29 20.78 7.19
CA ASP A 125 2.41 21.71 6.45
C ASP A 125 3.03 22.41 5.20
N LYS A 126 4.13 21.88 4.68
CA LYS A 126 4.73 22.38 3.43
C LYS A 126 3.99 21.81 2.23
N HIS A 127 3.88 22.56 1.15
CA HIS A 127 3.32 21.99 -0.08
C HIS A 127 4.37 21.11 -0.81
N LEU A 128 3.87 20.10 -1.53
CA LEU A 128 4.69 19.05 -2.14
C LEU A 128 5.69 19.55 -3.19
N CYS A 129 5.57 20.79 -3.63
CA CYS A 129 6.41 21.37 -4.67
C CYS A 129 7.57 22.23 -4.14
N HIS A 130 7.68 22.46 -2.83
CA HIS A 130 8.57 23.52 -2.31
C HIS A 130 10.04 23.17 -2.38
N ASP A 131 10.41 21.97 -2.01
CA ASP A 131 11.81 21.51 -2.04
C ASP A 131 11.84 19.99 -2.13
N PRO A 132 12.37 19.42 -3.22
CA PRO A 132 12.50 17.97 -3.36
C PRO A 132 13.24 17.31 -2.21
N ASP A 133 14.25 17.98 -1.64
CA ASP A 133 15.04 17.42 -0.54
C ASP A 133 14.23 17.37 0.77
N SER A 134 13.32 18.34 0.97
CA SER A 134 12.43 18.34 2.15
C SER A 134 11.37 17.23 2.09
N LEU A 135 11.09 16.69 0.90
CA LEU A 135 10.16 15.58 0.71
C LEU A 135 10.77 14.21 1.05
N ASN A 136 12.10 14.09 1.02
CA ASN A 136 12.76 12.80 1.21
C ASN A 136 12.31 12.05 2.48
N PRO A 137 12.22 12.68 3.68
CA PRO A 137 11.74 12.00 4.88
C PRO A 137 10.28 11.54 4.78
N PHE A 138 9.45 12.28 4.06
CA PHE A 138 8.05 11.93 3.83
C PHE A 138 7.93 10.76 2.85
N VAL A 139 8.62 10.81 1.72
CA VAL A 139 8.66 9.72 0.72
C VAL A 139 9.20 8.45 1.35
N GLN A 140 10.28 8.52 2.11
CA GLN A 140 10.83 7.36 2.81
C GLN A 140 9.83 6.78 3.82
N CYS A 141 9.13 7.62 4.60
CA CYS A 141 8.09 7.15 5.50
C CYS A 141 6.96 6.43 4.73
N ILE A 142 6.56 6.96 3.58
CA ILE A 142 5.55 6.33 2.72
C ILE A 142 6.03 4.95 2.25
N ASP A 143 7.23 4.85 1.71
CA ASP A 143 7.79 3.60 1.20
C ASP A 143 7.91 2.54 2.31
N ASP A 144 8.39 2.92 3.48
CA ASP A 144 8.54 2.04 4.64
C ASP A 144 7.20 1.49 5.18
N ASN A 145 6.12 2.24 4.99
CA ASN A 145 4.80 1.90 5.55
C ASN A 145 3.80 1.34 4.52
N SER A 146 4.00 1.61 3.23
CA SER A 146 3.05 1.22 2.17
C SER A 146 2.83 -0.29 2.11
N ARG A 147 3.89 -1.09 2.18
CA ARG A 147 3.78 -2.55 2.13
C ARG A 147 2.93 -3.12 3.26
N ALA A 148 3.13 -2.65 4.48
CA ALA A 148 2.37 -3.09 5.65
C ALA A 148 0.90 -2.68 5.54
N ALA A 149 0.62 -1.48 5.04
CA ALA A 149 -0.73 -0.99 4.79
C ALA A 149 -1.45 -1.83 3.73
N VAL A 150 -0.79 -2.11 2.59
CA VAL A 150 -1.33 -2.98 1.52
C VAL A 150 -1.68 -4.36 2.07
N VAL A 151 -0.78 -5.01 2.80
CA VAL A 151 -1.02 -6.35 3.39
C VAL A 151 -2.20 -6.34 4.34
N LYS A 152 -2.34 -5.30 5.15
CA LYS A 152 -3.47 -5.14 6.07
C LYS A 152 -4.78 -5.05 5.31
N SER A 153 -4.85 -4.21 4.28
CA SER A 153 -6.06 -3.97 3.47
C SER A 153 -6.43 -5.17 2.60
N LEU A 154 -5.44 -5.96 2.14
CA LEU A 154 -5.69 -7.15 1.34
C LEU A 154 -6.46 -8.26 2.05
N ARG A 155 -6.48 -8.30 3.39
CA ARG A 155 -7.23 -9.33 4.13
C ARG A 155 -8.71 -9.40 3.72
N GLY A 156 -9.32 -8.26 3.48
CA GLY A 156 -10.71 -8.17 3.00
C GLY A 156 -10.89 -8.61 1.54
N LEU A 157 -9.81 -8.65 0.77
CA LEU A 157 -9.80 -8.97 -0.66
C LEU A 157 -9.44 -10.42 -0.96
N LEU A 158 -8.83 -11.15 -0.02
CA LEU A 158 -8.36 -12.52 -0.24
C LEU A 158 -9.40 -13.44 -0.90
N PRO A 159 -10.71 -13.42 -0.53
CA PRO A 159 -11.72 -14.27 -1.17
C PRO A 159 -11.92 -13.98 -2.66
N TYR A 160 -11.54 -12.78 -3.11
CA TYR A 160 -11.70 -12.31 -4.50
C TYR A 160 -10.40 -12.38 -5.31
N MET A 161 -9.29 -12.71 -4.66
CA MET A 161 -7.95 -12.73 -5.27
C MET A 161 -7.61 -14.13 -5.77
N SER A 162 -7.72 -14.33 -7.09
CA SER A 162 -7.13 -15.49 -7.77
C SER A 162 -5.72 -15.15 -8.25
N GLU A 163 -4.90 -16.17 -8.53
CA GLU A 163 -3.57 -15.96 -9.13
C GLU A 163 -3.63 -15.10 -10.40
N GLN A 164 -4.61 -15.35 -11.27
CA GLN A 164 -4.79 -14.58 -12.48
C GLN A 164 -5.13 -13.10 -12.21
N ARG A 165 -5.96 -12.83 -11.20
CA ARG A 165 -6.29 -11.45 -10.81
C ARG A 165 -5.09 -10.74 -10.20
N CYS A 166 -4.34 -11.41 -9.32
CA CYS A 166 -3.12 -10.87 -8.77
C CYS A 166 -2.11 -10.50 -9.87
N ARG A 167 -1.95 -11.36 -10.89
CA ARG A 167 -1.08 -11.08 -12.03
C ARG A 167 -1.54 -9.83 -12.76
N LYS A 168 -2.82 -9.69 -13.07
CA LYS A 168 -3.37 -8.50 -13.71
C LYS A 168 -3.16 -7.23 -12.88
N VAL A 169 -3.34 -7.31 -11.57
CA VAL A 169 -3.04 -6.18 -10.66
C VAL A 169 -1.57 -5.80 -10.74
N ALA A 170 -0.66 -6.79 -10.66
CA ALA A 170 0.77 -6.53 -10.79
C ALA A 170 1.12 -5.93 -12.15
N ASP A 171 0.59 -6.47 -13.25
CA ASP A 171 0.80 -5.99 -14.61
C ASP A 171 0.34 -4.54 -14.75
N TYR A 172 -0.83 -4.20 -14.20
CA TYR A 172 -1.38 -2.85 -14.23
C TYR A 172 -0.48 -1.85 -13.51
N PHE A 173 -0.17 -2.08 -12.22
CA PHE A 173 0.63 -1.15 -11.42
C PHE A 173 2.13 -1.13 -11.79
N ASN A 174 2.62 -2.08 -12.56
CA ASN A 174 3.98 -2.06 -13.12
C ASN A 174 4.05 -1.54 -14.56
N SER A 175 2.92 -1.22 -15.19
CA SER A 175 2.93 -0.85 -16.61
C SER A 175 3.47 0.57 -16.82
N ASP A 176 4.32 0.73 -17.82
CA ASP A 176 4.75 2.03 -18.29
C ASP A 176 3.59 2.84 -18.87
N GLN A 177 2.62 2.17 -19.49
CA GLN A 177 1.41 2.79 -20.01
C GLN A 177 0.68 3.56 -18.91
N LEU A 178 0.42 2.91 -17.76
CA LEU A 178 -0.24 3.57 -16.64
C LEU A 178 0.52 4.83 -16.20
N TRP A 179 1.80 4.70 -15.87
CA TRP A 179 2.52 5.78 -15.19
C TRP A 179 3.06 6.87 -16.09
N LYS A 180 3.21 6.61 -17.39
CA LYS A 180 3.77 7.57 -18.36
C LYS A 180 2.73 8.17 -19.30
N GLU A 181 1.57 7.51 -19.45
CA GLU A 181 0.53 7.94 -20.42
C GLU A 181 -0.81 8.17 -19.72
N ASP A 182 -1.42 7.13 -19.13
CA ASP A 182 -2.79 7.20 -18.60
C ASP A 182 -2.88 8.06 -17.34
N PHE A 183 -2.00 7.82 -16.36
CA PHE A 183 -2.01 8.51 -15.08
C PHE A 183 -1.72 10.03 -15.18
N PRO A 184 -0.80 10.51 -16.03
CA PRO A 184 -0.62 11.93 -16.29
C PRO A 184 -1.86 12.68 -16.79
N GLU A 185 -2.79 12.01 -17.47
CA GLU A 185 -4.03 12.65 -17.92
C GLU A 185 -4.90 13.10 -16.72
N HIS A 186 -4.93 12.34 -15.63
CA HIS A 186 -5.66 12.73 -14.42
C HIS A 186 -5.07 13.98 -13.76
N PHE A 187 -3.75 14.20 -13.90
CA PHE A 187 -3.14 15.46 -13.42
C PHE A 187 -3.52 16.68 -14.23
N LYS A 188 -3.90 16.52 -15.50
CA LYS A 188 -4.33 17.66 -16.32
C LYS A 188 -5.61 18.29 -15.77
N GLU A 189 -6.58 17.46 -15.39
CA GLU A 189 -7.83 17.94 -14.79
C GLU A 189 -7.55 18.68 -13.48
N TYR A 190 -6.67 18.14 -12.63
CA TYR A 190 -6.26 18.79 -11.40
C TYR A 190 -5.53 20.12 -11.68
N VAL A 191 -4.61 20.15 -12.65
CA VAL A 191 -3.84 21.36 -13.01
C VAL A 191 -4.75 22.48 -13.53
N ASP A 192 -5.78 22.14 -14.29
CA ASP A 192 -6.74 23.12 -14.81
C ASP A 192 -7.56 23.79 -13.69
N GLN A 193 -7.67 23.14 -12.52
CA GLN A 193 -8.47 23.61 -11.39
C GLN A 193 -7.61 24.17 -10.25
N CYS A 194 -6.35 23.76 -10.13
CA CYS A 194 -5.51 24.03 -8.96
C CYS A 194 -5.25 25.50 -8.66
N HIS A 195 -5.43 26.38 -9.64
CA HIS A 195 -5.28 27.85 -9.45
C HIS A 195 -6.52 28.51 -8.87
N ASP A 196 -7.66 27.80 -8.86
CA ASP A 196 -8.93 28.28 -8.33
C ASP A 196 -9.21 27.70 -6.92
N LEU A 197 -8.35 26.83 -6.41
CA LEU A 197 -8.41 26.18 -5.11
C LEU A 197 -7.54 26.89 -4.08
#